data_56e433c809b99f8aa5c090237c7f1f05
#
_entry.id   56e433c809b99f8aa5c090237c7f1f05
#
_cell.length_a   1.000
_cell.length_b   1.000
_cell.length_c   1.000
_cell.angle_alpha   90.00
_cell.angle_beta   90.00
_cell.angle_gamma   90.00
#
_symmetry.space_group_name_H-M   'P 1'
#
loop_
_entity.id
_entity.type
_entity.pdbx_description
1 polymer ?
#
loop_
_entity_poly.entity_id
_entity_poly.type
_entity_poly.pdbx_seq_one_letter_code
_entity_poly.pdbx_strand_id
1 'polypeptide(L)'
;SDLGDGEDGRIKSAVGIGTLLCDGIGDTIRVSLSEDPEAEMPVARKLVDYIRERENHRPIEASMAPGFDTVATCRRISRVVEGIGGTFPPVVISDRSNGDFEFDHLSLPDYIYIGKEDPDNLPDNFRLLVDAHFWKERPNAFPCFIASEAEELKDYDCPLKFIRLTYMDLTDRMLEILKADKTVVVLLSTHHRNGVGSQRAAMHKLLRSEEHTSE
;
A
#
# COMPACT_ATOMS: atom_id res chain seq x y z
N SER A 1 4.17 -16.13 23.52
CA SER A 1 4.62 -15.86 22.13
C SER A 1 5.19 -14.46 22.06
N ASP A 2 6.42 -14.36 21.68
CA ASP A 2 7.12 -13.12 21.51
C ASP A 2 6.45 -12.29 20.40
N LEU A 3 5.79 -11.21 20.78
CA LEU A 3 5.11 -10.33 19.80
C LEU A 3 6.05 -9.30 19.16
N GLY A 4 7.35 -9.38 19.45
CA GLY A 4 8.39 -8.50 18.95
C GLY A 4 8.73 -7.35 19.89
N ASP A 5 9.86 -6.71 19.63
CA ASP A 5 10.40 -5.62 20.44
C ASP A 5 9.74 -4.28 20.10
N GLY A 6 9.69 -3.39 21.08
CA GLY A 6 9.40 -1.99 20.93
C GLY A 6 8.09 -1.67 20.20
N GLU A 7 8.22 -0.89 19.13
CA GLU A 7 7.06 -0.37 18.38
C GLU A 7 6.27 -1.46 17.66
N ASP A 8 6.94 -2.47 17.11
CA ASP A 8 6.30 -3.59 16.41
C ASP A 8 5.38 -4.41 17.33
N GLY A 9 5.80 -4.68 18.55
CA GLY A 9 4.99 -5.36 19.55
C GLY A 9 3.73 -4.57 19.91
N ARG A 10 3.84 -3.25 20.02
CA ARG A 10 2.72 -2.34 20.29
C ARG A 10 1.73 -2.32 19.12
N ILE A 11 2.22 -2.24 17.87
CA ILE A 11 1.38 -2.27 16.67
C ILE A 11 0.64 -3.60 16.55
N LYS A 12 1.31 -4.73 16.73
CA LYS A 12 0.69 -6.06 16.70
C LYS A 12 -0.38 -6.22 17.77
N SER A 13 -0.12 -5.72 18.98
CA SER A 13 -1.11 -5.71 20.08
C SER A 13 -2.29 -4.80 19.75
N ALA A 14 -2.05 -3.63 19.14
CA ALA A 14 -3.12 -2.72 18.74
C ALA A 14 -4.02 -3.33 17.66
N VAL A 15 -3.45 -4.02 16.67
CA VAL A 15 -4.22 -4.69 15.62
C VAL A 15 -5.01 -5.87 16.21
N GLY A 16 -4.35 -6.80 16.91
CA GLY A 16 -4.99 -8.02 17.40
C GLY A 16 -6.04 -7.76 18.48
N ILE A 17 -5.67 -7.02 19.52
CA ILE A 17 -6.56 -6.74 20.67
C ILE A 17 -7.56 -5.63 20.30
N GLY A 18 -7.09 -4.57 19.63
CA GLY A 18 -7.94 -3.44 19.28
C GLY A 18 -9.08 -3.82 18.35
N THR A 19 -8.88 -4.73 17.39
CA THR A 19 -9.95 -5.23 16.52
C THR A 19 -11.06 -5.91 17.34
N LEU A 20 -10.70 -6.80 18.24
CA LEU A 20 -11.66 -7.48 19.09
C LEU A 20 -12.44 -6.51 20.01
N LEU A 21 -11.73 -5.54 20.59
CA LEU A 21 -12.38 -4.52 21.42
C LEU A 21 -13.35 -3.63 20.60
N CYS A 22 -13.01 -3.33 19.33
CA CYS A 22 -13.91 -2.59 18.42
C CYS A 22 -15.19 -3.38 18.12
N ASP A 23 -15.11 -4.71 18.11
CA ASP A 23 -16.26 -5.62 17.93
C ASP A 23 -17.03 -5.86 19.23
N GLY A 24 -16.64 -5.22 20.35
CA GLY A 24 -17.26 -5.41 21.66
C GLY A 24 -16.89 -6.74 22.31
N ILE A 25 -15.82 -7.38 21.87
CA ILE A 25 -15.36 -8.68 22.38
C ILE A 25 -14.21 -8.48 23.36
N GLY A 26 -14.35 -8.97 24.57
CA GLY A 26 -13.30 -9.06 25.59
C GLY A 26 -13.50 -8.14 26.79
N ASP A 27 -13.64 -8.74 27.96
CA ASP A 27 -13.71 -8.06 29.26
C ASP A 27 -12.34 -7.90 29.91
N THR A 28 -11.37 -8.68 29.45
CA THR A 28 -10.00 -8.68 29.93
C THR A 28 -9.03 -8.74 28.75
N ILE A 29 -8.02 -7.90 28.78
CA ILE A 29 -6.97 -7.88 27.76
C ILE A 29 -5.62 -8.22 28.37
N ARG A 30 -4.74 -8.84 27.58
CA ARG A 30 -3.34 -9.08 27.92
C ARG A 30 -2.47 -8.58 26.78
N VAL A 31 -1.64 -7.61 27.10
CA VAL A 31 -0.53 -7.18 26.22
C VAL A 31 0.72 -7.94 26.65
N SER A 32 1.52 -8.40 25.73
CA SER A 32 2.82 -9.01 26.00
C SER A 32 3.87 -8.38 25.06
N LEU A 33 4.85 -7.75 25.66
CA LEU A 33 5.98 -7.10 24.98
C LEU A 33 7.27 -7.79 25.42
N SER A 34 8.31 -7.71 24.58
CA SER A 34 9.68 -8.15 24.94
C SER A 34 10.40 -7.06 25.76
N GLU A 35 9.68 -6.33 26.60
CA GLU A 35 10.15 -5.25 27.45
C GLU A 35 9.84 -5.57 28.92
N ASP A 36 10.25 -4.69 29.83
CA ASP A 36 9.92 -4.83 31.24
C ASP A 36 8.39 -4.87 31.44
N PRO A 37 7.86 -5.71 32.35
CA PRO A 37 6.40 -5.87 32.54
C PRO A 37 5.66 -4.57 32.85
N GLU A 38 6.34 -3.60 33.47
CA GLU A 38 5.78 -2.28 33.75
C GLU A 38 5.45 -1.49 32.47
N ALA A 39 6.14 -1.76 31.34
CA ALA A 39 5.88 -1.11 30.07
C ALA A 39 4.58 -1.60 29.41
N GLU A 40 4.09 -2.77 29.75
CA GLU A 40 2.84 -3.35 29.21
C GLU A 40 1.58 -2.62 29.67
N MET A 41 1.55 -2.19 30.93
CA MET A 41 0.37 -1.54 31.53
C MET A 41 -0.04 -0.23 30.85
N PRO A 42 0.87 0.70 30.53
CA PRO A 42 0.51 1.91 29.79
C PRO A 42 -0.01 1.60 28.39
N VAL A 43 0.52 0.60 27.72
CA VAL A 43 0.09 0.19 26.37
C VAL A 43 -1.32 -0.40 26.40
N ALA A 44 -1.58 -1.31 27.36
CA ALA A 44 -2.91 -1.88 27.56
C ALA A 44 -3.96 -0.81 27.86
N ARG A 45 -3.64 0.13 28.77
CA ARG A 45 -4.52 1.24 29.11
C ARG A 45 -4.81 2.14 27.92
N LYS A 46 -3.78 2.51 27.17
CA LYS A 46 -3.91 3.34 25.95
C LYS A 46 -4.84 2.70 24.91
N LEU A 47 -4.79 1.36 24.74
CA LEU A 47 -5.70 0.65 23.85
C LEU A 47 -7.16 0.76 24.31
N VAL A 48 -7.42 0.52 25.60
CA VAL A 48 -8.78 0.62 26.17
C VAL A 48 -9.32 2.04 26.08
N ASP A 49 -8.51 3.02 26.45
CA ASP A 49 -8.92 4.44 26.43
C ASP A 49 -9.23 4.89 25.01
N TYR A 50 -8.42 4.50 24.02
CA TYR A 50 -8.65 4.78 22.61
C TYR A 50 -10.00 4.25 22.09
N ILE A 51 -10.41 3.07 22.52
CA ILE A 51 -11.72 2.50 22.14
C ILE A 51 -12.86 3.25 22.85
N ARG A 52 -12.72 3.53 24.16
CA ARG A 52 -13.72 4.26 24.94
C ARG A 52 -13.98 5.68 24.43
N GLU A 53 -12.93 6.39 24.05
CA GLU A 53 -13.05 7.73 23.46
C GLU A 53 -13.82 7.74 22.14
N ARG A 54 -13.92 6.59 21.48
CA ARG A 54 -14.61 6.40 20.21
C ARG A 54 -16.00 5.78 20.30
N GLU A 55 -16.42 5.40 21.46
CA GLU A 55 -17.73 4.76 21.67
C GLU A 55 -18.90 5.56 21.08
N ASN A 56 -18.83 6.88 21.08
CA ASN A 56 -19.86 7.77 20.59
C ASN A 56 -19.50 8.48 19.28
N HIS A 57 -18.49 8.04 18.54
CA HIS A 57 -18.17 8.69 17.26
C HIS A 57 -19.27 8.42 16.23
N ARG A 58 -19.45 9.34 15.29
CA ARG A 58 -20.36 9.13 14.17
C ARG A 58 -19.98 7.86 13.41
N PRO A 59 -20.96 7.00 13.09
CA PRO A 59 -20.70 5.87 12.21
C PRO A 59 -20.02 6.33 10.92
N ILE A 60 -18.93 5.65 10.54
CA ILE A 60 -18.32 5.88 9.23
C ILE A 60 -19.24 5.25 8.19
N GLU A 61 -19.81 6.06 7.31
CA GLU A 61 -20.62 5.54 6.22
C GLU A 61 -19.79 4.55 5.39
N ALA A 62 -20.23 3.32 5.36
CA ALA A 62 -19.59 2.27 4.59
C ALA A 62 -20.67 1.53 3.80
N SER A 63 -20.52 1.48 2.49
CA SER A 63 -21.26 0.53 1.68
C SER A 63 -20.44 -0.76 1.59
N MET A 64 -21.03 -1.89 1.92
CA MET A 64 -20.40 -3.18 1.63
C MET A 64 -20.34 -3.37 0.11
N ALA A 65 -19.19 -3.82 -0.39
CA ALA A 65 -19.10 -4.22 -1.78
C ALA A 65 -20.01 -5.44 -2.02
N PRO A 66 -20.81 -5.47 -3.08
CA PRO A 66 -21.56 -6.67 -3.43
C PRO A 66 -20.60 -7.86 -3.56
N GLY A 67 -20.97 -8.99 -2.94
CA GLY A 67 -20.15 -10.20 -3.00
C GLY A 67 -18.99 -10.27 -2.02
N PHE A 68 -18.79 -9.25 -1.13
CA PHE A 68 -17.80 -9.33 -0.08
C PHE A 68 -18.36 -10.09 1.14
N ASP A 69 -17.78 -11.26 1.41
CA ASP A 69 -18.09 -12.06 2.60
C ASP A 69 -17.00 -11.84 3.67
N THR A 70 -17.38 -11.30 4.82
CA THR A 70 -16.45 -11.06 5.92
C THR A 70 -16.02 -12.34 6.64
N VAL A 71 -16.78 -13.44 6.51
CA VAL A 71 -16.50 -14.72 7.15
C VAL A 71 -15.69 -15.64 6.23
N ALA A 72 -16.02 -15.65 4.93
CA ALA A 72 -15.33 -16.43 3.91
C ALA A 72 -14.53 -15.51 2.99
N THR A 73 -13.53 -14.81 3.56
CA THR A 73 -12.67 -13.91 2.78
C THR A 73 -11.83 -14.71 1.81
N CYS A 74 -11.94 -14.41 0.54
CA CYS A 74 -11.05 -14.90 -0.50
C CYS A 74 -10.17 -13.77 -1.02
N ARG A 75 -8.95 -14.12 -1.42
CA ARG A 75 -8.04 -13.15 -2.04
C ARG A 75 -8.61 -12.76 -3.40
N ARG A 76 -8.77 -11.47 -3.63
CA ARG A 76 -9.17 -10.96 -4.95
C ARG A 76 -8.09 -11.31 -5.98
N ILE A 77 -8.54 -11.75 -7.15
CA ILE A 77 -7.64 -11.96 -8.29
C ILE A 77 -7.43 -10.59 -8.94
N SER A 78 -6.21 -10.09 -8.90
CA SER A 78 -5.81 -8.88 -9.63
C SER A 78 -5.15 -9.25 -10.95
N ARG A 79 -5.10 -8.30 -11.89
CA ARG A 79 -4.35 -8.46 -13.14
C ARG A 79 -2.88 -8.73 -12.83
N VAL A 80 -2.24 -9.54 -13.65
CA VAL A 80 -0.79 -9.77 -13.60
C VAL A 80 -0.12 -8.85 -14.60
N VAL A 81 0.88 -8.08 -14.13
CA VAL A 81 1.75 -7.24 -14.96
C VAL A 81 3.19 -7.58 -14.57
N GLU A 82 3.94 -8.23 -15.45
CA GLU A 82 5.36 -8.60 -15.26
C GLU A 82 5.69 -9.21 -13.88
N GLY A 83 4.82 -10.13 -13.42
CA GLY A 83 4.98 -10.83 -12.14
C GLY A 83 4.46 -10.06 -10.93
N ILE A 84 3.82 -8.90 -11.12
CA ILE A 84 3.12 -8.17 -10.07
C ILE A 84 1.62 -8.46 -10.16
N GLY A 85 0.99 -8.78 -9.03
CA GLY A 85 -0.45 -9.07 -8.98
C GLY A 85 -0.80 -10.57 -9.11
N GLY A 86 -2.07 -10.88 -9.31
CA GLY A 86 -2.58 -12.25 -9.39
C GLY A 86 -2.30 -13.05 -8.12
N THR A 87 -1.65 -14.20 -8.28
CA THR A 87 -1.22 -15.08 -7.18
C THR A 87 0.25 -14.87 -6.79
N PHE A 88 0.96 -13.96 -7.44
CA PHE A 88 2.34 -13.67 -7.11
C PHE A 88 2.48 -13.06 -5.72
N PRO A 89 3.62 -13.26 -5.02
CA PRO A 89 3.92 -12.57 -3.78
C PRO A 89 3.87 -11.05 -3.95
N PRO A 90 3.54 -10.28 -2.90
CA PRO A 90 3.69 -8.83 -2.91
C PRO A 90 5.14 -8.43 -3.22
N VAL A 91 5.32 -7.37 -4.01
CA VAL A 91 6.63 -6.81 -4.31
C VAL A 91 6.92 -5.61 -3.41
N VAL A 92 8.19 -5.43 -3.06
CA VAL A 92 8.67 -4.30 -2.25
C VAL A 92 9.38 -3.30 -3.16
N ILE A 93 8.92 -2.05 -3.12
CA ILE A 93 9.55 -0.93 -3.81
C ILE A 93 10.16 0.00 -2.78
N SER A 94 11.48 0.19 -2.83
CA SER A 94 12.19 1.13 -1.96
C SER A 94 12.33 2.47 -2.66
N ASP A 95 11.89 3.56 -2.01
CA ASP A 95 12.12 4.92 -2.53
C ASP A 95 13.52 5.38 -2.12
N ARG A 96 14.38 5.55 -3.11
CA ARG A 96 15.78 6.03 -2.99
C ARG A 96 16.04 7.26 -3.84
N SER A 97 15.00 8.02 -4.16
CA SER A 97 15.08 9.25 -4.94
C SER A 97 15.90 10.37 -4.26
N ASN A 98 16.31 10.16 -3.02
CA ASN A 98 17.25 11.01 -2.27
C ASN A 98 18.73 10.69 -2.51
N GLY A 99 19.05 9.69 -3.35
CA GLY A 99 20.43 9.30 -3.67
C GLY A 99 21.11 8.37 -2.66
N ASP A 100 20.37 7.90 -1.64
CA ASP A 100 20.90 6.90 -0.69
C ASP A 100 20.65 5.49 -1.23
N PHE A 101 21.71 4.84 -1.70
CA PHE A 101 21.69 3.49 -2.30
C PHE A 101 22.36 2.44 -1.41
N GLU A 102 22.50 2.71 -0.12
CA GLU A 102 22.96 1.70 0.81
C GLU A 102 21.84 0.72 1.15
N PHE A 103 22.10 -0.57 0.99
CA PHE A 103 21.16 -1.65 1.32
C PHE A 103 21.81 -2.63 2.27
N ASP A 104 21.06 -3.10 3.24
CA ASP A 104 21.42 -4.29 3.99
C ASP A 104 21.32 -5.51 3.07
N HIS A 105 22.39 -6.31 3.01
CA HIS A 105 22.47 -7.51 2.17
C HIS A 105 21.40 -8.57 2.46
N LEU A 106 20.73 -8.48 3.59
CA LEU A 106 19.69 -9.41 4.02
C LEU A 106 18.27 -9.02 3.58
N SER A 107 18.06 -7.78 3.11
CA SER A 107 16.72 -7.23 2.84
C SER A 107 16.73 -6.36 1.59
N LEU A 108 17.01 -6.97 0.44
CA LEU A 108 16.94 -6.26 -0.84
C LEU A 108 15.49 -6.08 -1.28
N PRO A 109 15.10 -4.88 -1.74
CA PRO A 109 13.80 -4.65 -2.36
C PRO A 109 13.72 -5.29 -3.75
N ASP A 110 12.50 -5.58 -4.22
CA ASP A 110 12.29 -6.09 -5.58
C ASP A 110 12.51 -4.99 -6.63
N TYR A 111 12.17 -3.75 -6.28
CA TYR A 111 12.34 -2.58 -7.12
C TYR A 111 12.89 -1.40 -6.31
N ILE A 112 13.59 -0.50 -7.00
CA ILE A 112 14.13 0.73 -6.41
C ILE A 112 13.63 1.92 -7.23
N TYR A 113 12.90 2.84 -6.60
CA TYR A 113 12.56 4.12 -7.21
C TYR A 113 13.70 5.12 -7.00
N ILE A 114 14.29 5.57 -8.09
CA ILE A 114 15.46 6.46 -8.12
C ILE A 114 15.13 7.88 -8.59
N GLY A 115 13.88 8.14 -9.00
CA GLY A 115 13.45 9.45 -9.45
C GLY A 115 14.18 9.88 -10.72
N LYS A 116 14.98 10.95 -10.60
CA LYS A 116 15.72 11.56 -11.71
C LYS A 116 17.18 11.09 -11.82
N GLU A 117 17.64 10.29 -10.88
CA GLU A 117 19.02 9.82 -10.83
C GLU A 117 19.36 8.96 -12.06
N ASP A 118 20.61 9.02 -12.48
CA ASP A 118 21.08 8.22 -13.61
C ASP A 118 21.30 6.77 -13.16
N PRO A 119 20.58 5.81 -13.75
CA PRO A 119 20.73 4.41 -13.42
C PRO A 119 22.11 3.81 -13.76
N ASP A 120 22.94 4.50 -14.56
CA ASP A 120 24.28 4.01 -14.94
C ASP A 120 25.23 3.83 -13.75
N ASN A 121 24.94 4.46 -12.62
CA ASN A 121 25.74 4.36 -11.40
C ASN A 121 25.30 3.22 -10.47
N LEU A 122 24.25 2.47 -10.84
CA LEU A 122 23.70 1.39 -10.02
C LEU A 122 24.02 0.02 -10.61
N PRO A 123 24.14 -1.03 -9.76
CA PRO A 123 24.36 -2.39 -10.24
C PRO A 123 23.22 -2.86 -11.17
N ASP A 124 23.57 -3.58 -12.23
CA ASP A 124 22.64 -4.06 -13.27
C ASP A 124 21.60 -5.09 -12.76
N ASN A 125 21.77 -5.62 -11.55
CA ASN A 125 20.87 -6.59 -10.95
C ASN A 125 19.63 -5.99 -10.28
N PHE A 126 19.54 -4.66 -10.18
CA PHE A 126 18.38 -3.98 -9.63
C PHE A 126 17.34 -3.67 -10.71
N ARG A 127 16.07 -3.81 -10.35
CA ARG A 127 14.93 -3.33 -11.16
C ARG A 127 14.61 -1.91 -10.72
N LEU A 128 14.73 -0.95 -11.64
CA LEU A 128 14.69 0.47 -11.32
C LEU A 128 13.40 1.12 -11.81
N LEU A 129 12.82 2.00 -10.99
CA LEU A 129 11.76 2.92 -11.39
C LEU A 129 12.38 4.30 -11.58
N VAL A 130 12.25 4.86 -12.77
CA VAL A 130 12.81 6.16 -13.16
C VAL A 130 11.67 7.08 -13.54
N ASP A 131 11.71 8.36 -13.16
CA ASP A 131 10.71 9.34 -13.61
C ASP A 131 10.58 9.31 -15.13
N ALA A 132 9.36 9.28 -15.67
CA ALA A 132 9.08 8.99 -17.06
C ALA A 132 9.88 9.87 -18.04
N HIS A 133 10.02 11.17 -17.76
CA HIS A 133 10.80 12.11 -18.60
C HIS A 133 12.31 11.86 -18.61
N PHE A 134 12.84 11.14 -17.63
CA PHE A 134 14.27 10.78 -17.53
C PHE A 134 14.52 9.32 -17.90
N TRP A 135 13.45 8.56 -18.11
CA TRP A 135 13.56 7.16 -18.48
C TRP A 135 14.16 6.98 -19.87
N LYS A 136 15.07 6.04 -19.98
CA LYS A 136 15.62 5.54 -21.23
C LYS A 136 15.37 4.04 -21.29
N GLU A 137 15.06 3.55 -22.47
CA GLU A 137 14.81 2.11 -22.67
C GLU A 137 16.02 1.29 -22.22
N ARG A 138 15.80 0.45 -21.22
CA ARG A 138 16.76 -0.48 -20.62
C ARG A 138 16.05 -1.71 -20.11
N PRO A 139 16.70 -2.90 -20.10
CA PRO A 139 16.07 -4.15 -19.66
C PRO A 139 15.52 -4.12 -18.24
N ASN A 140 16.16 -3.38 -17.33
CA ASN A 140 15.84 -3.38 -15.89
C ASN A 140 15.34 -2.02 -15.38
N ALA A 141 15.01 -1.08 -16.27
CA ALA A 141 14.48 0.23 -15.87
C ALA A 141 13.09 0.46 -16.45
N PHE A 142 12.17 0.91 -15.62
CA PHE A 142 10.75 1.09 -15.94
C PHE A 142 10.33 2.53 -15.70
N PRO A 143 9.51 3.13 -16.59
CA PRO A 143 9.07 4.50 -16.42
C PRO A 143 8.04 4.61 -15.27
N CYS A 144 8.19 5.65 -14.47
CA CYS A 144 7.30 6.01 -13.38
C CYS A 144 6.70 7.39 -13.62
N PHE A 145 5.40 7.45 -13.76
CA PHE A 145 4.61 8.63 -14.07
C PHE A 145 4.01 9.24 -12.79
N ILE A 146 3.65 10.50 -12.86
CA ILE A 146 2.78 11.16 -11.89
C ILE A 146 1.39 11.40 -12.51
N ALA A 147 0.41 11.78 -11.69
CA ALA A 147 -0.98 11.94 -12.12
C ALA A 147 -1.16 12.87 -13.34
N SER A 148 -0.38 13.96 -13.41
CA SER A 148 -0.44 14.92 -14.54
C SER A 148 0.09 14.37 -15.86
N GLU A 149 0.84 13.28 -15.82
CA GLU A 149 1.48 12.62 -16.98
C GLU A 149 0.67 11.40 -17.46
N ALA A 150 -0.50 11.15 -16.88
CA ALA A 150 -1.27 9.93 -17.16
C ALA A 150 -1.64 9.75 -18.65
N GLU A 151 -1.90 10.83 -19.37
CA GLU A 151 -2.21 10.77 -20.81
C GLU A 151 -1.00 10.36 -21.68
N GLU A 152 0.20 10.50 -21.15
CA GLU A 152 1.44 10.13 -21.83
C GLU A 152 1.75 8.63 -21.75
N LEU A 153 1.08 7.89 -20.86
CA LEU A 153 1.28 6.44 -20.71
C LEU A 153 1.23 5.68 -22.04
N LYS A 154 0.36 6.09 -22.95
CA LYS A 154 0.16 5.48 -24.28
C LYS A 154 1.35 5.67 -25.21
N ASP A 155 2.21 6.68 -24.97
CA ASP A 155 3.32 7.04 -25.82
C ASP A 155 4.59 6.23 -25.48
N TYR A 156 4.55 5.42 -24.43
CA TYR A 156 5.65 4.58 -23.98
C TYR A 156 5.36 3.10 -24.27
N ASP A 157 6.14 2.52 -25.17
CA ASP A 157 6.09 1.07 -25.45
C ASP A 157 6.98 0.31 -24.46
N CYS A 158 6.41 -0.07 -23.32
CA CYS A 158 7.10 -0.74 -22.23
C CYS A 158 6.19 -1.79 -21.59
N PRO A 159 6.68 -3.00 -21.29
CA PRO A 159 5.86 -4.09 -20.74
C PRO A 159 5.39 -3.83 -19.29
N LEU A 160 6.06 -2.92 -18.59
CA LEU A 160 5.74 -2.54 -17.23
C LEU A 160 5.94 -1.04 -17.04
N LYS A 161 4.90 -0.37 -16.60
CA LYS A 161 4.89 1.07 -16.26
C LYS A 161 4.35 1.25 -14.86
N PHE A 162 4.81 2.28 -14.18
CA PHE A 162 4.29 2.66 -12.87
C PHE A 162 3.67 4.05 -12.93
N ILE A 163 2.62 4.27 -12.18
CA ILE A 163 2.03 5.61 -12.00
C ILE A 163 1.79 5.88 -10.52
N ARG A 164 2.28 7.01 -10.03
CA ARG A 164 2.11 7.47 -8.66
C ARG A 164 0.87 8.34 -8.58
N LEU A 165 -0.08 7.92 -7.78
CA LEU A 165 -1.35 8.61 -7.57
C LEU A 165 -1.59 8.86 -6.09
N THR A 166 -2.35 9.89 -5.80
CA THR A 166 -3.05 10.07 -4.53
C THR A 166 -4.52 9.66 -4.71
N TYR A 167 -5.26 9.50 -3.62
CA TYR A 167 -6.69 9.22 -3.72
C TYR A 167 -7.49 10.37 -4.37
N MET A 168 -6.95 11.59 -4.40
CA MET A 168 -7.56 12.74 -5.08
C MET A 168 -7.48 12.62 -6.60
N ASP A 169 -6.53 11.89 -7.11
CA ASP A 169 -6.30 11.70 -8.54
C ASP A 169 -7.23 10.64 -9.14
N LEU A 170 -7.93 9.85 -8.32
CA LEU A 170 -8.80 8.75 -8.74
C LEU A 170 -10.16 9.25 -9.29
N THR A 171 -10.10 10.04 -10.35
CA THR A 171 -11.27 10.50 -11.12
C THR A 171 -11.73 9.43 -12.10
N ASP A 172 -12.95 9.58 -12.64
CA ASP A 172 -13.47 8.65 -13.66
C ASP A 172 -12.57 8.65 -14.90
N ARG A 173 -12.06 9.83 -15.30
CA ARG A 173 -11.10 9.93 -16.42
C ARG A 173 -9.80 9.17 -16.15
N MET A 174 -9.23 9.30 -14.95
CA MET A 174 -8.03 8.54 -14.56
C MET A 174 -8.29 7.04 -14.64
N LEU A 175 -9.44 6.57 -14.16
CA LEU A 175 -9.81 5.16 -14.22
C LEU A 175 -9.97 4.65 -15.66
N GLU A 176 -10.49 5.47 -16.58
CA GLU A 176 -10.53 5.13 -18.01
C GLU A 176 -9.14 4.92 -18.60
N ILE A 177 -8.21 5.84 -18.29
CA ILE A 177 -6.80 5.75 -18.74
C ILE A 177 -6.16 4.45 -18.21
N LEU A 178 -6.29 4.19 -16.92
CA LEU A 178 -5.70 2.99 -16.28
C LEU A 178 -6.30 1.68 -16.82
N LYS A 179 -7.60 1.68 -17.20
CA LYS A 179 -8.24 0.52 -17.83
C LYS A 179 -7.75 0.28 -19.25
N ALA A 180 -7.46 1.35 -19.98
CA ALA A 180 -7.01 1.27 -21.37
C ALA A 180 -5.60 0.68 -21.50
N ASP A 181 -4.72 0.94 -20.53
CA ASP A 181 -3.35 0.44 -20.54
C ASP A 181 -3.16 -0.71 -19.53
N LYS A 182 -2.94 -1.92 -20.06
CA LYS A 182 -2.81 -3.16 -19.28
C LYS A 182 -1.42 -3.38 -18.67
N THR A 183 -0.47 -2.52 -18.97
CA THR A 183 0.92 -2.63 -18.52
C THR A 183 1.23 -1.75 -17.30
N VAL A 184 0.22 -1.04 -16.78
CA VAL A 184 0.38 -0.07 -15.70
C VAL A 184 0.13 -0.69 -14.33
N VAL A 185 1.04 -0.41 -13.40
CA VAL A 185 0.90 -0.67 -11.96
C VAL A 185 0.73 0.66 -11.22
N VAL A 186 -0.30 0.75 -10.40
CA VAL A 186 -0.61 1.96 -9.63
C VAL A 186 0.09 1.94 -8.28
N LEU A 187 0.86 2.98 -7.98
CA LEU A 187 1.45 3.27 -6.68
C LEU A 187 0.58 4.31 -5.96
N LEU A 188 -0.28 3.85 -5.08
CA LEU A 188 -1.23 4.73 -4.38
C LEU A 188 -0.60 5.27 -3.09
N SER A 189 -0.42 6.59 -3.02
CA SER A 189 0.02 7.26 -1.80
C SER A 189 -1.14 7.43 -0.82
N THR A 190 -0.95 6.95 0.42
CA THR A 190 -1.97 6.91 1.48
C THR A 190 -1.75 7.96 2.56
N HIS A 191 -1.41 9.20 2.20
CA HIS A 191 -1.22 10.27 3.18
C HIS A 191 -2.55 10.78 3.78
N HIS A 192 -2.60 10.86 5.12
CA HIS A 192 -3.82 11.10 5.91
C HIS A 192 -4.31 12.56 5.99
N ARG A 193 -3.92 13.46 5.10
CA ARG A 193 -4.25 14.89 5.26
C ARG A 193 -5.76 15.21 5.25
N ASN A 194 -6.60 14.38 4.64
CA ASN A 194 -8.04 14.66 4.44
C ASN A 194 -8.97 13.63 5.09
N GLY A 195 -8.47 12.84 6.03
CA GLY A 195 -9.26 11.88 6.80
C GLY A 195 -9.38 10.49 6.18
N VAL A 196 -9.53 9.51 7.05
CA VAL A 196 -9.57 8.07 6.72
C VAL A 196 -10.76 7.71 5.83
N GLY A 197 -11.91 8.38 6.00
CA GLY A 197 -13.13 8.09 5.23
C GLY A 197 -12.97 8.35 3.73
N SER A 198 -12.35 9.48 3.37
CA SER A 198 -12.12 9.83 1.96
C SER A 198 -11.14 8.89 1.28
N GLN A 199 -10.08 8.47 1.98
CA GLN A 199 -9.13 7.48 1.48
C GLN A 199 -9.78 6.13 1.25
N ARG A 200 -10.60 5.67 2.20
CA ARG A 200 -11.32 4.41 2.11
C ARG A 200 -12.27 4.40 0.90
N ALA A 201 -13.02 5.47 0.68
CA ALA A 201 -13.91 5.60 -0.47
C ALA A 201 -13.15 5.55 -1.80
N ALA A 202 -12.01 6.25 -1.90
CA ALA A 202 -11.18 6.27 -3.09
C ALA A 202 -10.51 4.91 -3.36
N MET A 203 -9.97 4.25 -2.34
CA MET A 203 -9.43 2.89 -2.47
C MET A 203 -10.51 1.90 -2.91
N HIS A 204 -11.72 2.01 -2.35
CA HIS A 204 -12.84 1.17 -2.75
C HIS A 204 -13.23 1.39 -4.22
N LYS A 205 -13.21 2.65 -4.69
CA LYS A 205 -13.45 2.98 -6.10
C LYS A 205 -12.39 2.38 -7.02
N LEU A 206 -11.11 2.48 -6.64
CA LEU A 206 -10.01 1.89 -7.41
C LEU A 206 -10.14 0.37 -7.50
N LEU A 207 -10.35 -0.30 -6.38
CA LEU A 207 -10.49 -1.76 -6.31
C LEU A 207 -11.67 -2.27 -7.16
N ARG A 208 -12.81 -1.56 -7.15
CA ARG A 208 -13.95 -1.91 -8.01
C ARG A 208 -13.69 -1.71 -9.49
N SER A 209 -12.86 -0.74 -9.86
CA SER A 209 -12.56 -0.48 -11.26
C SER A 209 -11.77 -1.62 -11.91
N GLU A 210 -11.04 -2.41 -11.12
CA GLU A 210 -10.30 -3.57 -11.60
C GLU A 210 -11.18 -4.83 -11.74
N GLU A 211 -12.25 -4.97 -10.93
CA GLU A 211 -13.17 -6.12 -11.01
C GLU A 211 -13.93 -6.21 -12.34
N HIS A 212 -14.17 -5.08 -13.00
CA HIS A 212 -14.87 -5.02 -14.29
C HIS A 212 -13.98 -5.28 -15.51
N THR A 213 -12.68 -5.53 -15.31
CA THR A 213 -11.74 -5.78 -16.42
C THR A 213 -11.42 -7.25 -16.64
N SER A 214 -12.07 -8.17 -15.91
CA SER A 214 -11.87 -9.62 -15.97
C SER A 214 -12.97 -10.39 -16.75
N GLU A 215 -13.84 -9.70 -17.52
CA GLU A 215 -14.73 -10.31 -18.52
C GLU A 215 -14.17 -10.25 -19.94
#